data_6902210d94c37e3013c9da0cf32ec8dd
#
_entry.id   6902210d94c37e3013c9da0cf32ec8dd
#
_cell.length_a   1.000
_cell.length_b   1.000
_cell.length_c   1.000
_cell.angle_alpha   90.00
_cell.angle_beta   90.00
_cell.angle_gamma   90.00
#
_symmetry.space_group_name_H-M   'P 1'
#
loop_
_entity.id
_entity.type
_entity.pdbx_description
1 polymer ?
#
loop_
_entity_poly.entity_id
_entity_poly.type
_entity_poly.pdbx_seq_one_letter_code
_entity_poly.pdbx_strand_id
1 'polypeptide(L)'
;MITGHVFIATSLDGFIARPDGDIGWLLERDDPAEDHGYTDFIADKGAIVMGRGSYEKIITMGEWAYDRPVLVLSRQLAGTPVPDALQGKVRFCDATPRDAMAQLEAEGVQRVYVDGGQVVQSFLREGLIADMVVTTVPVLIGAGRPLFGTLPHDVSLKLESSRHFPSGLVQSSYRVVR
;
A
#
# COMPACT_ATOMS: atom_id res chain seq x y z
N MET A 1 -18.72 -3.58 -8.22
CA MET A 1 -17.96 -2.31 -7.96
C MET A 1 -16.65 -2.68 -7.29
N ILE A 2 -15.55 -2.35 -7.91
CA ILE A 2 -14.18 -2.62 -7.42
C ILE A 2 -13.87 -1.78 -6.17
N THR A 3 -13.08 -2.32 -5.24
CA THR A 3 -12.69 -1.66 -3.99
C THR A 3 -11.20 -1.74 -3.73
N GLY A 4 -10.65 -0.68 -3.16
CA GLY A 4 -9.25 -0.61 -2.71
C GLY A 4 -9.11 -0.99 -1.24
N HIS A 5 -8.04 -1.68 -0.91
CA HIS A 5 -7.71 -2.17 0.42
C HIS A 5 -6.25 -1.86 0.74
N VAL A 6 -5.95 -1.44 1.96
CA VAL A 6 -4.60 -1.04 2.38
C VAL A 6 -4.07 -2.01 3.42
N PHE A 7 -2.81 -2.41 3.29
CA PHE A 7 -2.06 -3.13 4.31
C PHE A 7 -0.66 -2.51 4.40
N ILE A 8 -0.38 -1.79 5.47
CA ILE A 8 0.82 -0.96 5.51
C ILE A 8 1.32 -0.77 6.95
N ALA A 9 2.63 -0.62 7.10
CA ALA A 9 3.25 -0.25 8.38
C ALA A 9 3.63 1.23 8.39
N THR A 10 3.51 1.85 9.57
CA THR A 10 3.94 3.22 9.81
C THR A 10 4.80 3.32 11.07
N SER A 11 5.67 4.33 11.14
CA SER A 11 6.20 4.80 12.41
C SER A 11 5.06 5.36 13.28
N LEU A 12 5.31 5.52 14.57
CA LEU A 12 4.32 6.09 15.50
C LEU A 12 3.93 7.52 15.11
N ASP A 13 4.84 8.28 14.49
CA ASP A 13 4.60 9.62 13.94
C ASP A 13 4.06 9.62 12.49
N GLY A 14 3.61 8.46 11.97
CA GLY A 14 2.77 8.35 10.78
C GLY A 14 3.49 8.29 9.43
N PHE A 15 4.78 8.01 9.41
CA PHE A 15 5.55 7.88 8.17
C PHE A 15 5.69 6.42 7.73
N ILE A 16 5.69 6.18 6.43
CA ILE A 16 5.89 4.85 5.83
C ILE A 16 7.34 4.59 5.42
N ALA A 17 8.13 5.64 5.25
CA ALA A 17 9.55 5.57 4.90
C ALA A 17 10.23 6.88 5.30
N ARG A 18 11.56 6.89 5.40
CA ARG A 18 12.36 8.11 5.50
C ARG A 18 12.24 8.94 4.22
N PRO A 19 12.71 10.21 4.20
CA PRO A 19 12.64 11.06 3.02
C PRO A 19 13.29 10.44 1.77
N ASP A 20 14.39 9.71 1.94
CA ASP A 20 15.13 8.98 0.88
C ASP A 20 14.48 7.63 0.49
N GLY A 21 13.42 7.23 1.18
CA GLY A 21 12.72 5.95 0.95
C GLY A 21 13.26 4.78 1.78
N ASP A 22 14.19 5.02 2.71
CA ASP A 22 14.67 3.97 3.60
C ASP A 22 13.57 3.51 4.57
N ILE A 23 13.51 2.18 4.79
CA ILE A 23 12.60 1.48 5.71
C ILE A 23 13.37 0.60 6.71
N GLY A 24 14.66 0.83 6.91
CA GLY A 24 15.50 0.05 7.83
C GLY A 24 14.90 0.00 9.24
N TRP A 25 14.33 1.11 9.70
CA TRP A 25 13.65 1.21 10.99
C TRP A 25 12.46 0.23 11.15
N LEU A 26 11.82 -0.18 10.06
CA LEU A 26 10.75 -1.19 10.05
C LEU A 26 11.37 -2.60 10.05
N LEU A 27 12.31 -2.86 9.15
CA LEU A 27 12.92 -4.18 8.97
C LEU A 27 13.69 -4.64 10.22
N GLU A 28 14.29 -3.72 10.98
CA GLU A 28 14.97 -4.02 12.24
C GLU A 28 14.02 -4.50 13.36
N ARG A 29 12.73 -4.25 13.23
CA ARG A 29 11.68 -4.56 14.22
C ARG A 29 10.71 -5.62 13.75
N ASP A 30 10.87 -6.06 12.50
CA ASP A 30 10.08 -7.16 11.94
C ASP A 30 10.58 -8.49 12.51
N ASP A 31 9.72 -9.19 13.24
CA ASP A 31 10.02 -10.53 13.75
C ASP A 31 9.38 -11.56 12.79
N PRO A 32 10.19 -12.36 12.08
CA PRO A 32 9.67 -13.36 11.15
C PRO A 32 8.85 -14.47 11.82
N ALA A 33 8.89 -14.57 13.15
CA ALA A 33 8.03 -15.49 13.90
C ALA A 33 6.62 -14.95 14.13
N GLU A 34 6.40 -13.66 13.88
CA GLU A 34 5.09 -13.00 14.02
C GLU A 34 4.32 -13.02 12.71
N ASP A 35 3.12 -13.60 12.73
CA ASP A 35 2.20 -13.53 11.59
C ASP A 35 1.37 -12.25 11.66
N HIS A 36 1.69 -11.30 10.80
CA HIS A 36 0.96 -10.03 10.68
C HIS A 36 -0.29 -10.13 9.79
N GLY A 37 -0.61 -11.32 9.24
CA GLY A 37 -1.81 -11.59 8.46
C GLY A 37 -1.76 -11.10 7.01
N TYR A 38 -0.57 -10.87 6.45
CA TYR A 38 -0.42 -10.44 5.06
C TYR A 38 -0.90 -11.50 4.07
N THR A 39 -0.62 -12.78 4.34
CA THR A 39 -1.05 -13.90 3.47
C THR A 39 -2.57 -13.95 3.33
N ASP A 40 -3.28 -13.81 4.43
CA ASP A 40 -4.75 -13.78 4.42
C ASP A 40 -5.27 -12.52 3.74
N PHE A 41 -4.62 -11.37 4.00
CA PHE A 41 -4.99 -10.10 3.37
C PHE A 41 -4.88 -10.17 1.84
N ILE A 42 -3.78 -10.71 1.30
CA ILE A 42 -3.53 -10.71 -0.15
C ILE A 42 -4.30 -11.79 -0.90
N ALA A 43 -4.80 -12.82 -0.19
CA ALA A 43 -5.42 -14.00 -0.80
C ALA A 43 -6.61 -13.68 -1.73
N ASP A 44 -7.41 -12.68 -1.40
CA ASP A 44 -8.59 -12.27 -2.17
C ASP A 44 -8.38 -11.03 -3.03
N LYS A 45 -7.15 -10.52 -3.15
CA LYS A 45 -6.83 -9.38 -4.02
C LYS A 45 -6.45 -9.87 -5.42
N GLY A 46 -7.10 -9.31 -6.44
CA GLY A 46 -6.84 -9.67 -7.83
C GLY A 46 -5.69 -8.89 -8.46
N ALA A 47 -5.32 -7.75 -7.89
CA ALA A 47 -4.23 -6.90 -8.36
C ALA A 47 -3.67 -6.04 -7.23
N ILE A 48 -2.49 -5.46 -7.48
CA ILE A 48 -1.85 -4.48 -6.61
C ILE A 48 -1.70 -3.18 -7.40
N VAL A 49 -2.01 -2.05 -6.77
CA VAL A 49 -1.74 -0.71 -7.30
C VAL A 49 -0.77 -0.01 -6.39
N MET A 50 0.34 0.47 -6.93
CA MET A 50 1.34 1.19 -6.17
C MET A 50 1.92 2.38 -6.92
N GLY A 51 2.60 3.26 -6.20
CA GLY A 51 3.35 4.35 -6.79
C GLY A 51 4.78 3.95 -7.18
N ARG A 52 5.44 4.85 -7.93
CA ARG A 52 6.84 4.67 -8.35
C ARG A 52 7.78 4.42 -7.16
N GLY A 53 7.63 5.16 -6.06
CA GLY A 53 8.52 5.01 -4.90
C GLY A 53 8.46 3.61 -4.27
N SER A 54 7.26 3.02 -4.13
CA SER A 54 7.10 1.63 -3.66
C SER A 54 7.71 0.64 -4.66
N TYR A 55 7.43 0.81 -5.95
CA TYR A 55 8.01 -0.03 -7.00
C TYR A 55 9.55 -0.01 -6.98
N GLU A 56 10.14 1.19 -7.00
CA GLU A 56 11.60 1.35 -6.97
C GLU A 56 12.22 0.76 -5.70
N LYS A 57 11.55 0.86 -4.56
CA LYS A 57 12.03 0.24 -3.32
C LYS A 57 12.02 -1.28 -3.40
N ILE A 58 10.92 -1.86 -3.85
CA ILE A 58 10.74 -3.32 -3.90
C ILE A 58 11.75 -3.97 -4.85
N ILE A 59 12.02 -3.40 -6.01
CA ILE A 59 13.02 -3.96 -6.94
C ILE A 59 14.45 -3.95 -6.39
N THR A 60 14.74 -3.14 -5.37
CA THR A 60 16.04 -3.13 -4.68
C THR A 60 16.14 -4.16 -3.57
N MET A 61 15.05 -4.81 -3.18
CA MET A 61 15.01 -5.74 -2.04
C MET A 61 15.31 -7.20 -2.43
N GLY A 62 15.59 -7.47 -3.71
CA GLY A 62 15.91 -8.80 -4.19
C GLY A 62 14.88 -9.36 -5.16
N GLU A 63 14.41 -10.58 -4.95
CA GLU A 63 13.40 -11.20 -5.80
C GLU A 63 12.06 -10.46 -5.73
N TRP A 64 11.33 -10.49 -6.86
CA TRP A 64 10.00 -9.86 -6.93
C TRP A 64 9.02 -10.52 -5.96
N ALA A 65 8.52 -9.72 -5.02
CA ALA A 65 7.76 -10.19 -3.86
C ALA A 65 6.30 -10.57 -4.16
N TYR A 66 5.77 -10.20 -5.34
CA TYR A 66 4.33 -10.33 -5.60
C TYR A 66 4.01 -11.39 -6.65
N ASP A 67 3.00 -12.20 -6.36
CA ASP A 67 2.38 -13.18 -7.27
C ASP A 67 1.12 -12.64 -7.97
N ARG A 68 0.71 -11.40 -7.67
CA ARG A 68 -0.42 -10.71 -8.28
C ARG A 68 0.07 -9.71 -9.32
N PRO A 69 -0.73 -9.41 -10.37
CA PRO A 69 -0.43 -8.32 -11.29
C PRO A 69 -0.28 -6.99 -10.55
N VAL A 70 0.76 -6.23 -10.89
CA VAL A 70 1.04 -4.93 -10.28
C VAL A 70 0.87 -3.83 -11.32
N LEU A 71 0.06 -2.83 -10.99
CA LEU A 71 -0.10 -1.60 -11.75
C LEU A 71 0.63 -0.47 -11.02
N VAL A 72 1.66 0.06 -11.63
CA VAL A 72 2.44 1.18 -11.07
C VAL A 72 1.92 2.49 -11.65
N LEU A 73 1.35 3.33 -10.81
CA LEU A 73 0.88 4.66 -11.21
C LEU A 73 2.06 5.64 -11.19
N SER A 74 2.50 6.05 -12.37
CA SER A 74 3.62 6.97 -12.51
C SER A 74 3.67 7.62 -13.89
N ARG A 75 3.57 8.94 -13.94
CA ARG A 75 3.80 9.71 -15.17
C ARG A 75 5.21 9.55 -15.73
N GLN A 76 6.20 9.35 -14.86
CA GLN A 76 7.59 9.19 -15.29
C GLN A 76 7.90 7.80 -15.87
N LEU A 77 7.22 6.76 -15.40
CA LEU A 77 7.41 5.40 -15.88
C LEU A 77 6.45 5.02 -17.02
N ALA A 78 5.33 5.73 -17.14
CA ALA A 78 4.37 5.49 -18.22
C ALA A 78 5.06 5.60 -19.59
N GLY A 79 4.88 4.56 -20.42
CA GLY A 79 5.52 4.46 -21.73
C GLY A 79 6.99 4.01 -21.73
N THR A 80 7.61 3.81 -20.55
CA THR A 80 8.93 3.19 -20.49
C THR A 80 8.82 1.66 -20.52
N PRO A 81 9.84 0.94 -21.03
CA PRO A 81 9.81 -0.52 -21.03
C PRO A 81 9.86 -1.08 -19.61
N VAL A 82 9.05 -2.10 -19.37
CA VAL A 82 9.12 -2.90 -18.15
C VAL A 82 10.35 -3.81 -18.24
N PRO A 83 11.16 -3.95 -17.18
CA PRO A 83 12.30 -4.88 -17.17
C PRO A 83 11.86 -6.30 -17.55
N ASP A 84 12.72 -7.02 -18.29
CA ASP A 84 12.39 -8.36 -18.83
C ASP A 84 11.92 -9.34 -17.75
N ALA A 85 12.57 -9.32 -16.57
CA ALA A 85 12.21 -10.18 -15.44
C ALA A 85 10.80 -9.89 -14.86
N LEU A 86 10.22 -8.73 -15.16
CA LEU A 86 8.91 -8.28 -14.66
C LEU A 86 7.83 -8.21 -15.76
N GLN A 87 8.17 -8.62 -16.98
CA GLN A 87 7.21 -8.71 -18.08
C GLN A 87 6.03 -9.61 -17.70
N GLY A 88 4.82 -9.13 -17.98
CA GLY A 88 3.58 -9.82 -17.59
C GLY A 88 3.20 -9.72 -16.10
N LYS A 89 4.11 -9.25 -15.23
CA LYS A 89 3.86 -9.06 -13.79
C LYS A 89 3.57 -7.61 -13.43
N VAL A 90 4.19 -6.67 -14.14
CA VAL A 90 4.12 -5.23 -13.86
C VAL A 90 3.67 -4.47 -15.09
N ARG A 91 2.87 -3.45 -14.89
CA ARG A 91 2.47 -2.47 -15.91
C ARG A 91 2.67 -1.07 -15.36
N PHE A 92 3.18 -0.16 -16.19
CA PHE A 92 3.31 1.26 -15.86
C PHE A 92 2.20 2.04 -16.55
N CYS A 93 1.53 2.94 -15.85
CA CYS A 93 0.55 3.83 -16.45
C CYS A 93 0.49 5.20 -15.78
N ASP A 94 0.01 6.18 -16.54
CA ASP A 94 -0.33 7.53 -16.08
C ASP A 94 -1.87 7.63 -16.02
N ALA A 95 -2.45 6.91 -15.08
CA ALA A 95 -3.90 6.89 -14.88
C ALA A 95 -4.27 7.61 -13.58
N THR A 96 -5.46 8.23 -13.56
CA THR A 96 -6.06 8.66 -12.30
C THR A 96 -6.44 7.43 -11.45
N PRO A 97 -6.65 7.57 -10.13
CA PRO A 97 -7.13 6.45 -9.31
C PRO A 97 -8.43 5.81 -9.85
N ARG A 98 -9.39 6.63 -10.33
CA ARG A 98 -10.66 6.12 -10.91
C ARG A 98 -10.45 5.37 -12.20
N ASP A 99 -9.61 5.89 -13.10
CA ASP A 99 -9.33 5.24 -14.37
C ASP A 99 -8.57 3.91 -14.15
N ALA A 100 -7.62 3.88 -13.22
CA ALA A 100 -6.91 2.67 -12.83
C ALA A 100 -7.87 1.60 -12.28
N MET A 101 -8.80 1.99 -11.40
CA MET A 101 -9.82 1.08 -10.88
C MET A 101 -10.77 0.62 -11.97
N ALA A 102 -11.24 1.50 -12.86
CA ALA A 102 -12.12 1.12 -13.98
C ALA A 102 -11.43 0.14 -14.93
N GLN A 103 -10.14 0.33 -15.23
CA GLN A 103 -9.35 -0.59 -16.04
C GLN A 103 -9.27 -1.97 -15.38
N LEU A 104 -8.94 -2.05 -14.11
CA LEU A 104 -8.84 -3.31 -13.38
C LEU A 104 -10.22 -4.00 -13.24
N GLU A 105 -11.30 -3.24 -13.04
CA GLU A 105 -12.66 -3.79 -12.99
C GLU A 105 -13.06 -4.40 -14.33
N ALA A 106 -12.71 -3.77 -15.44
CA ALA A 106 -12.93 -4.32 -16.79
C ALA A 106 -12.13 -5.62 -17.05
N GLU A 107 -11.02 -5.81 -16.35
CA GLU A 107 -10.21 -7.04 -16.35
C GLU A 107 -10.77 -8.11 -15.39
N GLY A 108 -11.89 -7.84 -14.70
CA GLY A 108 -12.54 -8.77 -13.77
C GLY A 108 -12.06 -8.69 -12.33
N VAL A 109 -11.17 -7.73 -11.99
CA VAL A 109 -10.68 -7.52 -10.63
C VAL A 109 -11.78 -6.85 -9.79
N GLN A 110 -12.00 -7.34 -8.58
CA GLN A 110 -12.99 -6.78 -7.65
C GLN A 110 -12.36 -6.14 -6.41
N ARG A 111 -11.19 -6.62 -6.00
CA ARG A 111 -10.48 -6.16 -4.80
C ARG A 111 -9.02 -5.89 -5.14
N VAL A 112 -8.53 -4.71 -4.77
CA VAL A 112 -7.18 -4.24 -5.13
C VAL A 112 -6.41 -3.90 -3.86
N TYR A 113 -5.21 -4.43 -3.73
CA TYR A 113 -4.26 -3.94 -2.73
C TYR A 113 -3.68 -2.61 -3.21
N VAL A 114 -3.85 -1.56 -2.41
CA VAL A 114 -3.35 -0.20 -2.69
C VAL A 114 -2.18 0.08 -1.75
N ASP A 115 -0.99 0.29 -2.33
CA ASP A 115 0.27 0.48 -1.59
C ASP A 115 0.95 1.81 -1.88
N GLY A 116 1.63 2.33 -0.86
CA GLY A 116 2.40 3.59 -0.91
C GLY A 116 1.60 4.84 -0.55
N GLY A 117 2.25 5.75 0.18
CA GLY A 117 1.57 6.88 0.82
C GLY A 117 0.82 7.78 -0.16
N GLN A 118 1.44 8.24 -1.24
CA GLN A 118 0.79 9.13 -2.20
C GLN A 118 -0.37 8.47 -2.93
N VAL A 119 -0.24 7.16 -3.25
CA VAL A 119 -1.32 6.41 -3.90
C VAL A 119 -2.47 6.21 -2.93
N VAL A 120 -2.22 5.76 -1.70
CA VAL A 120 -3.25 5.64 -0.65
C VAL A 120 -3.98 6.98 -0.44
N GLN A 121 -3.23 8.09 -0.33
CA GLN A 121 -3.83 9.43 -0.19
C GLN A 121 -4.73 9.80 -1.37
N SER A 122 -4.30 9.54 -2.60
CA SER A 122 -5.10 9.85 -3.78
C SER A 122 -6.37 9.00 -3.87
N PHE A 123 -6.28 7.72 -3.52
CA PHE A 123 -7.42 6.81 -3.46
C PHE A 123 -8.41 7.18 -2.34
N LEU A 124 -7.90 7.63 -1.18
CA LEU A 124 -8.76 8.15 -0.09
C LEU A 124 -9.52 9.40 -0.51
N ARG A 125 -8.85 10.35 -1.19
CA ARG A 125 -9.50 11.57 -1.69
C ARG A 125 -10.66 11.29 -2.64
N GLU A 126 -10.59 10.18 -3.37
CA GLU A 126 -11.62 9.77 -4.33
C GLU A 126 -12.63 8.76 -3.78
N GLY A 127 -12.52 8.42 -2.47
CA GLY A 127 -13.44 7.49 -1.81
C GLY A 127 -13.32 6.04 -2.32
N LEU A 128 -12.15 5.64 -2.81
CA LEU A 128 -11.91 4.32 -3.42
C LEU A 128 -11.40 3.26 -2.44
N ILE A 129 -11.03 3.65 -1.21
CA ILE A 129 -10.61 2.72 -0.16
C ILE A 129 -11.83 2.22 0.63
N ALA A 130 -11.93 0.92 0.80
CA ALA A 130 -12.98 0.28 1.61
C ALA A 130 -12.52 -0.01 3.04
N ASP A 131 -11.30 -0.48 3.19
CA ASP A 131 -10.71 -0.81 4.49
C ASP A 131 -9.18 -0.67 4.47
N MET A 132 -8.61 -0.63 5.66
CA MET A 132 -7.17 -0.55 5.84
C MET A 132 -6.71 -1.31 7.09
N VAL A 133 -5.60 -2.01 6.96
CA VAL A 133 -4.83 -2.57 8.05
C VAL A 133 -3.56 -1.74 8.21
N VAL A 134 -3.42 -1.09 9.35
CA VAL A 134 -2.27 -0.23 9.66
C VAL A 134 -1.52 -0.81 10.84
N THR A 135 -0.24 -1.13 10.63
CA THR A 135 0.66 -1.61 11.68
C THR A 135 1.55 -0.46 12.14
N THR A 136 1.39 -0.02 13.37
CA THR A 136 2.21 1.04 13.97
C THR A 136 3.43 0.42 14.64
N VAL A 137 4.60 0.86 14.21
CA VAL A 137 5.90 0.47 14.78
C VAL A 137 6.26 1.44 15.91
N PRO A 138 6.73 0.97 17.07
CA PRO A 138 7.03 1.82 18.24
C PRO A 138 8.34 2.61 18.04
N VAL A 139 8.35 3.51 17.06
CA VAL A 139 9.48 4.39 16.74
C VAL A 139 8.97 5.73 16.21
N LEU A 140 9.67 6.79 16.56
CA LEU A 140 9.52 8.12 15.95
C LEU A 140 10.70 8.33 15.03
N ILE A 141 10.46 8.62 13.75
CA ILE A 141 11.52 8.89 12.78
C ILE A 141 11.70 10.38 12.47
N GLY A 142 10.78 11.23 12.96
CA GLY A 142 10.87 12.69 12.93
C GLY A 142 10.54 13.33 11.58
N ALA A 143 10.95 12.73 10.48
CA ALA A 143 10.66 13.18 9.12
C ALA A 143 10.60 11.99 8.16
N GLY A 144 9.74 12.07 7.15
CA GLY A 144 9.59 10.97 6.20
C GLY A 144 8.46 11.19 5.20
N ARG A 145 8.11 10.11 4.54
CA ARG A 145 6.98 10.05 3.60
C ARG A 145 5.73 9.66 4.38
N PRO A 146 4.75 10.56 4.54
CA PRO A 146 3.57 10.29 5.37
C PRO A 146 2.63 9.28 4.69
N LEU A 147 1.96 8.45 5.50
CA LEU A 147 0.86 7.61 5.00
C LEU A 147 -0.34 8.46 4.61
N PHE A 148 -0.74 9.38 5.48
CA PHE A 148 -1.90 10.24 5.26
C PHE A 148 -1.45 11.67 4.92
N GLY A 149 -2.33 12.38 4.22
CA GLY A 149 -2.10 13.77 3.80
C GLY A 149 -3.42 14.54 3.83
N THR A 150 -3.44 15.69 3.16
CA THR A 150 -4.63 16.53 3.09
C THR A 150 -5.79 15.82 2.41
N LEU A 151 -6.95 15.85 3.06
CA LEU A 151 -8.24 15.37 2.56
C LEU A 151 -9.19 16.56 2.39
N PRO A 152 -10.12 16.51 1.42
CA PRO A 152 -11.11 17.59 1.21
C PRO A 152 -12.15 17.65 2.32
N HIS A 153 -12.38 16.54 3.02
CA HIS A 153 -13.29 16.38 4.15
C HIS A 153 -12.85 15.19 4.99
N ASP A 154 -13.43 15.06 6.17
CA ASP A 154 -13.17 13.94 7.06
C ASP A 154 -13.56 12.60 6.41
N VAL A 155 -12.76 11.58 6.60
CA VAL A 155 -13.07 10.20 6.27
C VAL A 155 -13.32 9.43 7.56
N SER A 156 -14.58 9.11 7.83
CA SER A 156 -14.96 8.36 9.03
C SER A 156 -14.51 6.92 8.95
N LEU A 157 -13.89 6.44 10.02
CA LEU A 157 -13.40 5.08 10.14
C LEU A 157 -14.08 4.35 11.28
N LYS A 158 -14.42 3.09 11.06
CA LYS A 158 -14.85 2.18 12.12
C LYS A 158 -13.72 1.22 12.44
N LEU A 159 -13.27 1.21 13.70
CA LEU A 159 -12.34 0.19 14.18
C LEU A 159 -13.03 -1.18 14.15
N GLU A 160 -12.42 -2.15 13.47
CA GLU A 160 -12.92 -3.53 13.39
C GLU A 160 -12.15 -4.45 14.34
N SER A 161 -10.82 -4.29 14.41
CA SER A 161 -9.97 -5.03 15.34
C SER A 161 -8.69 -4.25 15.67
N SER A 162 -8.10 -4.56 16.81
CA SER A 162 -6.75 -4.11 17.17
C SER A 162 -6.03 -5.20 17.93
N ARG A 163 -4.75 -5.40 17.63
CA ARG A 163 -3.89 -6.37 18.31
C ARG A 163 -2.48 -5.82 18.45
N HIS A 164 -1.75 -6.33 19.43
CA HIS A 164 -0.33 -6.05 19.60
C HIS A 164 0.48 -7.33 19.51
N PHE A 165 1.75 -7.18 19.17
CA PHE A 165 2.70 -8.26 19.01
C PHE A 165 3.80 -8.18 20.09
N PRO A 166 4.49 -9.30 20.41
CA PRO A 166 5.64 -9.30 21.32
C PRO A 166 6.74 -8.33 20.91
N SER A 167 6.94 -8.09 19.61
CA SER A 167 7.87 -7.07 19.09
C SER A 167 7.51 -5.64 19.45
N GLY A 168 6.30 -5.40 20.00
CA GLY A 168 5.77 -4.07 20.32
C GLY A 168 5.01 -3.41 19.18
N LEU A 169 4.87 -4.08 18.04
CA LEU A 169 4.04 -3.60 16.94
C LEU A 169 2.56 -3.62 17.35
N VAL A 170 1.80 -2.61 16.93
CA VAL A 170 0.35 -2.51 17.14
C VAL A 170 -0.33 -2.47 15.77
N GLN A 171 -1.20 -3.42 15.50
CA GLN A 171 -1.93 -3.50 14.23
C GLN A 171 -3.42 -3.25 14.46
N SER A 172 -3.98 -2.33 13.69
CA SER A 172 -5.39 -1.99 13.75
C SER A 172 -6.02 -2.08 12.36
N SER A 173 -7.18 -2.70 12.30
CA SER A 173 -7.99 -2.80 11.07
C SER A 173 -9.17 -1.85 11.15
N TYR A 174 -9.35 -1.08 10.10
CA TYR A 174 -10.40 -0.08 9.99
C TYR A 174 -11.19 -0.28 8.71
N ARG A 175 -12.50 -0.08 8.80
CA ARG A 175 -13.39 0.05 7.66
C ARG A 175 -13.76 1.49 7.43
N VAL A 176 -13.73 1.94 6.17
CA VAL A 176 -14.22 3.27 5.80
C VAL A 176 -15.75 3.29 5.88
N VAL A 177 -16.30 4.25 6.62
CA VAL A 177 -17.75 4.47 6.73
C VAL A 177 -18.16 5.40 5.61
N ARG A 178 -19.13 4.97 4.81
CA ARG A 178 -19.72 5.74 3.70
C ARG A 178 -21.11 6.24 4.10
#